data_739ee7c1ec41d8c30006d340c15646ce
#
_entry.id   739ee7c1ec41d8c30006d340c15646ce
#
_cell.length_a   1.000
_cell.length_b   1.000
_cell.length_c   1.000
_cell.angle_alpha   90.00
_cell.angle_beta   90.00
_cell.angle_gamma   90.00
#
_symmetry.space_group_name_H-M   'P 1'
#
loop_
_entity.id
_entity.type
_entity.pdbx_description
1 polymer ?
#
loop_
_entity_poly.entity_id
_entity_poly.type
_entity_poly.pdbx_seq_one_letter_code
_entity_poly.pdbx_strand_id
1 'polypeptide(L)'
;MRNRIWIIMVLFSLLLSACEKWLDVKPEDEVDANVLFETGQGYRNALNGVYNNMAEVSMYGKEMTWGAVDVIAQLYSSFTQVTAWSKMMDYAYEDTDTKSIISSIWSDTYTAITNCNNLIEQVVGEDPDVFVLGEMERNLILGEAYALRAFLHFDMLRLFAPAPAVADNRGYIPYFEKHGSLAEPYLSVDSVVGRVERDLLRAKDLLATYDTVGDNSSALLTVYRLNGDPNPFVDIEDLFFFYRGYRMNYYAATATLARVYDYAGRGEEACKQALEVINATGVNSNGGARKQCFTFTEVVGITIVETPKLHDGVIFGLSSSTLIDDYKPYVPEGGGGNVTRLRVDKDAIYEKSVEDQRAHLVTTEGYSLKYQEHRGSDAVDDLIPMIRLSEMYFIVSDYLYRNGKTVEIAKDGEINVKDGIRMLNDVRFGRGITVHGQISNVDELEDAIIREARREFIGEGQLFFYYKKYNKKPVDKMVYYFPLPDNELIH
;
A
#
# COMPACT_ATOMS: atom_id res chain seq x y z
N MET A 1 -19.71 -53.51 -56.66
CA MET A 1 -20.01 -52.90 -55.35
C MET A 1 -18.79 -52.84 -54.45
N ARG A 2 -17.95 -53.83 -54.39
CA ARG A 2 -16.80 -53.95 -53.48
C ARG A 2 -15.74 -52.82 -53.67
N ASN A 3 -15.48 -52.40 -54.91
CA ASN A 3 -14.48 -51.33 -55.18
C ASN A 3 -14.99 -49.91 -54.85
N ARG A 4 -16.29 -49.69 -54.79
CA ARG A 4 -16.87 -48.40 -54.39
C ARG A 4 -16.84 -48.13 -52.88
N ILE A 5 -16.88 -49.21 -52.09
CA ILE A 5 -16.77 -49.14 -50.63
C ILE A 5 -15.34 -48.78 -50.18
N TRP A 6 -14.32 -49.29 -50.90
CA TRP A 6 -12.93 -48.96 -50.63
C TRP A 6 -12.61 -47.49 -50.94
N ILE A 7 -13.19 -46.91 -52.02
CA ILE A 7 -13.02 -45.52 -52.36
C ILE A 7 -13.67 -44.59 -51.31
N ILE A 8 -14.82 -44.99 -50.80
CA ILE A 8 -15.54 -44.22 -49.73
C ILE A 8 -14.74 -44.28 -48.41
N MET A 9 -14.16 -45.42 -48.05
CA MET A 9 -13.30 -45.55 -46.85
C MET A 9 -12.02 -44.72 -46.96
N VAL A 10 -11.40 -44.66 -48.08
CA VAL A 10 -10.19 -43.84 -48.30
C VAL A 10 -10.53 -42.34 -48.31
N LEU A 11 -11.69 -41.94 -48.87
CA LEU A 11 -12.15 -40.54 -48.76
C LEU A 11 -12.52 -40.15 -47.32
N PHE A 12 -13.07 -41.06 -46.54
CA PHE A 12 -13.42 -40.81 -45.15
C PHE A 12 -12.20 -40.71 -44.22
N SER A 13 -11.13 -41.50 -44.52
CA SER A 13 -9.88 -41.41 -43.75
C SER A 13 -9.07 -40.13 -44.07
N LEU A 14 -9.25 -39.55 -45.25
CA LEU A 14 -8.62 -38.28 -45.64
C LEU A 14 -9.32 -37.05 -45.02
N LEU A 15 -10.60 -37.20 -44.55
CA LEU A 15 -11.33 -36.15 -43.86
C LEU A 15 -11.03 -36.09 -42.35
N LEU A 16 -10.37 -37.12 -41.80
CA LEU A 16 -10.02 -37.18 -40.36
C LEU A 16 -8.65 -36.57 -40.03
N SER A 17 -7.84 -36.23 -41.05
CA SER A 17 -6.50 -35.64 -40.88
C SER A 17 -6.47 -34.11 -41.04
N ALA A 18 -7.61 -33.42 -41.15
CA ALA A 18 -7.67 -32.00 -41.45
C ALA A 18 -8.03 -31.07 -40.29
N CYS A 19 -7.97 -31.54 -39.03
CA CYS A 19 -8.45 -30.73 -37.90
C CYS A 19 -7.51 -30.65 -36.68
N GLU A 20 -6.19 -30.68 -36.88
CA GLU A 20 -5.28 -30.38 -35.73
C GLU A 20 -5.03 -28.87 -35.52
N LYS A 21 -5.31 -28.03 -36.51
CA LYS A 21 -5.10 -26.57 -36.39
C LYS A 21 -6.35 -25.75 -36.02
N TRP A 22 -7.52 -26.36 -35.88
CA TRP A 22 -8.75 -25.63 -35.56
C TRP A 22 -9.12 -25.64 -34.06
N LEU A 23 -8.38 -26.38 -33.24
CA LEU A 23 -8.57 -26.41 -31.78
C LEU A 23 -7.53 -25.56 -31.02
N ASP A 24 -6.60 -24.94 -31.72
CA ASP A 24 -5.63 -24.01 -31.16
C ASP A 24 -6.16 -22.57 -31.25
N VAL A 25 -7.40 -22.38 -30.78
CA VAL A 25 -7.89 -21.02 -30.49
C VAL A 25 -7.29 -20.67 -29.12
N LYS A 26 -6.10 -20.05 -29.16
CA LYS A 26 -5.61 -19.29 -28.00
C LYS A 26 -6.70 -18.25 -27.69
N PRO A 27 -7.17 -18.12 -26.45
CA PRO A 27 -8.03 -17.02 -26.07
C PRO A 27 -7.33 -15.71 -26.50
N GLU A 28 -8.02 -14.87 -27.23
CA GLU A 28 -7.46 -13.59 -27.73
C GLU A 28 -7.00 -12.65 -26.59
N ASP A 29 -7.31 -12.99 -25.34
CA ASP A 29 -7.01 -12.21 -24.12
C ASP A 29 -5.77 -12.72 -23.36
N GLU A 30 -5.18 -13.88 -23.70
CA GLU A 30 -3.92 -14.31 -23.11
C GLU A 30 -2.76 -13.91 -24.03
N VAL A 31 -2.11 -12.79 -23.71
CA VAL A 31 -0.80 -12.49 -24.27
C VAL A 31 0.13 -13.63 -23.86
N ASP A 32 0.66 -14.37 -24.87
CA ASP A 32 1.64 -15.43 -24.63
C ASP A 32 2.77 -14.82 -23.77
N ALA A 33 3.04 -15.39 -22.60
CA ALA A 33 4.04 -14.85 -21.68
C ALA A 33 5.41 -14.66 -22.37
N ASN A 34 5.71 -15.47 -23.37
CA ASN A 34 6.93 -15.33 -24.17
C ASN A 34 6.93 -14.04 -25.02
N VAL A 35 5.75 -13.58 -25.48
CA VAL A 35 5.64 -12.34 -26.26
C VAL A 35 5.68 -11.11 -25.36
N LEU A 36 5.16 -11.23 -24.12
CA LEU A 36 5.14 -10.11 -23.17
C LEU A 36 6.55 -9.62 -22.84
N PHE A 37 7.50 -10.52 -22.66
CA PHE A 37 8.87 -10.21 -22.23
C PHE A 37 9.88 -10.05 -23.38
N GLU A 38 9.43 -9.88 -24.63
CA GLU A 38 10.33 -9.62 -25.77
C GLU A 38 10.82 -8.16 -25.83
N THR A 39 10.18 -7.24 -25.11
CA THR A 39 10.49 -5.79 -25.19
C THR A 39 10.48 -5.14 -23.82
N GLY A 40 11.23 -4.06 -23.63
CA GLY A 40 11.20 -3.24 -22.41
C GLY A 40 9.80 -2.78 -22.02
N GLN A 41 8.93 -2.46 -23.01
CA GLN A 41 7.55 -2.12 -22.76
C GLN A 41 6.74 -3.28 -22.16
N GLY A 42 7.02 -4.50 -22.53
CA GLY A 42 6.39 -5.69 -21.96
C GLY A 42 6.71 -5.85 -20.47
N TYR A 43 7.95 -5.62 -20.06
CA TYR A 43 8.35 -5.60 -18.65
C TYR A 43 7.63 -4.51 -17.86
N ARG A 44 7.49 -3.31 -18.44
CA ARG A 44 6.70 -2.21 -17.83
C ARG A 44 5.23 -2.58 -17.67
N ASN A 45 4.66 -3.23 -18.69
CA ASN A 45 3.26 -3.68 -18.65
C ASN A 45 3.05 -4.76 -17.57
N ALA A 46 3.98 -5.71 -17.44
CA ALA A 46 3.94 -6.72 -16.38
C ALA A 46 4.00 -6.08 -14.99
N LEU A 47 4.89 -5.09 -14.79
CA LEU A 47 4.98 -4.34 -13.53
C LEU A 47 3.69 -3.55 -13.26
N ASN A 48 3.12 -2.87 -14.26
CA ASN A 48 1.85 -2.17 -14.12
C ASN A 48 0.71 -3.15 -13.79
N GLY A 49 0.74 -4.37 -14.33
CA GLY A 49 -0.19 -5.44 -13.98
C GLY A 49 -0.17 -5.76 -12.49
N VAL A 50 1.00 -5.79 -11.84
CA VAL A 50 1.10 -5.97 -10.37
C VAL A 50 0.42 -4.83 -9.62
N TYR A 51 0.67 -3.56 -10.01
CA TYR A 51 0.01 -2.41 -9.38
C TYR A 51 -1.51 -2.44 -9.56
N ASN A 52 -1.99 -2.81 -10.75
CA ASN A 52 -3.42 -2.95 -11.02
C ASN A 52 -4.05 -4.04 -10.15
N ASN A 53 -3.42 -5.22 -10.03
CA ASN A 53 -3.89 -6.27 -9.13
C ASN A 53 -3.99 -5.76 -7.68
N MET A 54 -2.97 -5.02 -7.20
CA MET A 54 -3.02 -4.43 -5.86
C MET A 54 -4.18 -3.44 -5.68
N ALA A 55 -4.56 -2.71 -6.73
CA ALA A 55 -5.63 -1.72 -6.68
C ALA A 55 -7.06 -2.32 -6.78
N GLU A 56 -7.19 -3.65 -6.96
CA GLU A 56 -8.48 -4.33 -7.01
C GLU A 56 -9.27 -4.21 -5.69
N VAL A 57 -10.60 -4.30 -5.80
CA VAL A 57 -11.52 -4.16 -4.64
C VAL A 57 -11.35 -5.26 -3.59
N SER A 58 -10.85 -6.43 -3.95
CA SER A 58 -10.51 -7.50 -3.01
C SER A 58 -9.24 -7.22 -2.21
N MET A 59 -8.43 -6.26 -2.66
CA MET A 59 -7.18 -5.85 -2.04
C MET A 59 -7.27 -4.38 -1.55
N TYR A 60 -6.32 -3.53 -1.97
CA TYR A 60 -6.21 -2.16 -1.47
C TYR A 60 -7.25 -1.20 -2.08
N GLY A 61 -7.92 -1.58 -3.18
CA GLY A 61 -9.05 -0.80 -3.71
C GLY A 61 -10.22 -0.70 -2.73
N LYS A 62 -10.37 -1.69 -1.82
CA LYS A 62 -11.44 -1.68 -0.82
C LYS A 62 -11.11 -2.48 0.45
N GLU A 63 -10.98 -3.84 0.36
CA GLU A 63 -11.02 -4.69 1.56
C GLU A 63 -9.81 -4.48 2.49
N MET A 64 -8.62 -4.21 1.95
CA MET A 64 -7.41 -3.98 2.74
C MET A 64 -7.21 -2.52 3.17
N THR A 65 -8.15 -1.64 2.82
CA THR A 65 -8.16 -0.22 3.20
C THR A 65 -9.46 0.12 3.93
N TRP A 66 -10.37 0.86 3.29
CA TRP A 66 -11.62 1.34 3.87
C TRP A 66 -12.72 0.26 4.07
N GLY A 67 -12.50 -0.96 3.58
CA GLY A 67 -13.36 -2.13 3.77
C GLY A 67 -13.02 -2.92 5.03
N ALA A 68 -12.74 -4.22 4.85
CA ALA A 68 -12.59 -5.19 5.95
C ALA A 68 -11.58 -4.78 7.02
N VAL A 69 -10.41 -4.22 6.65
CA VAL A 69 -9.36 -3.89 7.63
C VAL A 69 -9.77 -2.71 8.52
N ASP A 70 -10.38 -1.66 7.98
CA ASP A 70 -10.91 -0.57 8.82
C ASP A 70 -12.13 -0.99 9.64
N VAL A 71 -12.92 -1.95 9.14
CA VAL A 71 -14.03 -2.55 9.88
C VAL A 71 -13.55 -3.28 11.13
N ILE A 72 -12.54 -4.16 11.00
CA ILE A 72 -11.97 -4.87 12.16
C ILE A 72 -11.17 -3.96 13.10
N ALA A 73 -10.73 -2.80 12.62
CA ALA A 73 -10.17 -1.75 13.45
C ALA A 73 -11.22 -1.01 14.30
N GLN A 74 -12.52 -1.35 14.18
CA GLN A 74 -13.62 -0.65 14.87
C GLN A 74 -13.65 0.86 14.51
N LEU A 75 -13.26 1.20 13.27
CA LEU A 75 -13.27 2.59 12.83
C LEU A 75 -14.69 3.12 12.63
N TYR A 76 -15.58 2.27 12.11
CA TYR A 76 -16.96 2.65 11.82
C TYR A 76 -17.87 2.43 13.02
N SER A 77 -18.81 3.36 13.24
CA SER A 77 -19.70 3.34 14.40
C SER A 77 -20.87 2.37 14.26
N SER A 78 -21.33 2.12 13.03
CA SER A 78 -22.44 1.19 12.77
C SER A 78 -22.58 0.90 11.28
N PHE A 79 -23.27 -0.21 10.94
CA PHE A 79 -23.76 -0.53 9.61
C PHE A 79 -25.29 -0.50 9.58
N THR A 80 -25.86 -0.06 8.46
CA THR A 80 -27.33 0.01 8.30
C THR A 80 -27.97 -1.33 7.97
N GLN A 81 -27.18 -2.32 7.58
CA GLN A 81 -27.61 -3.69 7.27
C GLN A 81 -26.64 -4.71 7.86
N VAL A 82 -27.13 -5.93 8.11
CA VAL A 82 -26.28 -7.07 8.41
C VAL A 82 -25.58 -7.50 7.12
N THR A 83 -24.29 -7.26 7.07
CA THR A 83 -23.43 -7.57 5.92
C THR A 83 -22.25 -8.42 6.38
N ALA A 84 -21.45 -8.93 5.46
CA ALA A 84 -20.17 -9.56 5.81
C ALA A 84 -19.33 -8.66 6.73
N TRP A 85 -19.29 -7.35 6.47
CA TRP A 85 -18.56 -6.41 7.30
C TRP A 85 -19.11 -6.25 8.72
N SER A 86 -20.45 -6.32 8.92
CA SER A 86 -20.98 -6.30 10.30
C SER A 86 -20.57 -7.56 11.08
N LYS A 87 -20.47 -8.70 10.40
CA LYS A 87 -19.95 -9.95 10.98
C LYS A 87 -18.44 -9.87 11.24
N MET A 88 -17.66 -9.24 10.34
CA MET A 88 -16.24 -8.97 10.55
C MET A 88 -15.99 -8.02 11.74
N MET A 89 -16.82 -7.00 11.92
CA MET A 89 -16.79 -6.13 13.09
C MET A 89 -17.00 -6.90 14.40
N ASP A 90 -17.75 -7.99 14.33
CA ASP A 90 -17.96 -8.92 15.45
C ASP A 90 -16.88 -10.02 15.54
N TYR A 91 -15.88 -9.99 14.66
CA TYR A 91 -14.82 -11.03 14.52
C TYR A 91 -15.36 -12.44 14.29
N ALA A 92 -16.53 -12.55 13.66
CA ALA A 92 -17.17 -13.81 13.31
C ALA A 92 -16.53 -14.43 12.05
N TYR A 93 -15.24 -14.74 12.11
CA TYR A 93 -14.44 -15.18 10.95
C TYR A 93 -14.82 -16.57 10.42
N GLU A 94 -15.56 -17.37 11.20
CA GLU A 94 -16.07 -18.67 10.76
C GLU A 94 -17.35 -18.57 9.91
N ASP A 95 -17.95 -17.39 9.80
CA ASP A 95 -19.11 -17.16 8.94
C ASP A 95 -18.72 -17.24 7.46
N THR A 96 -19.58 -17.81 6.63
CA THR A 96 -19.30 -18.02 5.19
C THR A 96 -18.98 -16.74 4.45
N ASP A 97 -19.68 -15.62 4.78
CA ASP A 97 -19.47 -14.36 4.09
C ASP A 97 -18.11 -13.74 4.46
N THR A 98 -17.71 -13.85 5.75
CA THR A 98 -16.40 -13.36 6.20
C THR A 98 -15.26 -14.23 5.67
N LYS A 99 -15.43 -15.56 5.63
CA LYS A 99 -14.48 -16.48 5.00
C LYS A 99 -14.23 -16.16 3.53
N SER A 100 -15.27 -15.78 2.80
CA SER A 100 -15.13 -15.37 1.39
C SER A 100 -14.19 -14.16 1.24
N ILE A 101 -14.38 -13.12 2.05
CA ILE A 101 -13.51 -11.93 2.03
C ILE A 101 -12.06 -12.29 2.39
N ILE A 102 -11.87 -13.05 3.47
CA ILE A 102 -10.54 -13.49 3.94
C ILE A 102 -9.83 -14.33 2.87
N SER A 103 -10.55 -15.26 2.23
CA SER A 103 -10.01 -16.10 1.16
C SER A 103 -9.65 -15.28 -0.09
N SER A 104 -10.44 -14.27 -0.47
CA SER A 104 -10.12 -13.39 -1.59
C SER A 104 -8.87 -12.56 -1.29
N ILE A 105 -8.75 -11.95 -0.10
CA ILE A 105 -7.53 -11.23 0.31
C ILE A 105 -6.30 -12.14 0.19
N TRP A 106 -6.41 -13.39 0.66
CA TRP A 106 -5.32 -14.36 0.59
C TRP A 106 -4.94 -14.68 -0.86
N SER A 107 -5.90 -15.18 -1.64
CA SER A 107 -5.65 -15.64 -3.02
C SER A 107 -5.12 -14.55 -3.93
N ASP A 108 -5.72 -13.36 -3.86
CA ASP A 108 -5.38 -12.26 -4.77
C ASP A 108 -4.03 -11.64 -4.40
N THR A 109 -3.69 -11.59 -3.09
CA THR A 109 -2.36 -11.16 -2.66
C THR A 109 -1.28 -12.14 -3.13
N TYR A 110 -1.50 -13.46 -2.99
CA TYR A 110 -0.51 -14.44 -3.49
C TYR A 110 -0.45 -14.50 -5.02
N THR A 111 -1.52 -14.17 -5.72
CA THR A 111 -1.50 -13.96 -7.17
C THR A 111 -0.61 -12.78 -7.55
N ALA A 112 -0.75 -11.64 -6.87
CA ALA A 112 0.13 -10.49 -7.09
C ALA A 112 1.60 -10.80 -6.76
N ILE A 113 1.87 -11.58 -5.70
CA ILE A 113 3.22 -12.06 -5.35
C ILE A 113 3.79 -12.97 -6.47
N THR A 114 2.97 -13.87 -7.02
CA THR A 114 3.37 -14.74 -8.14
C THR A 114 3.74 -13.91 -9.37
N ASN A 115 2.99 -12.84 -9.66
CA ASN A 115 3.31 -11.91 -10.75
C ASN A 115 4.61 -11.14 -10.49
N CYS A 116 4.89 -10.74 -9.24
CA CYS A 116 6.20 -10.18 -8.87
C CYS A 116 7.32 -11.18 -9.11
N ASN A 117 7.13 -12.45 -8.73
CA ASN A 117 8.14 -13.49 -8.92
C ASN A 117 8.43 -13.73 -10.39
N ASN A 118 7.39 -13.83 -11.23
CA ASN A 118 7.55 -13.95 -12.67
C ASN A 118 8.39 -12.78 -13.24
N LEU A 119 8.00 -11.56 -12.90
CA LEU A 119 8.71 -10.37 -13.37
C LEU A 119 10.18 -10.37 -12.91
N ILE A 120 10.46 -10.70 -11.65
CA ILE A 120 11.83 -10.78 -11.12
C ILE A 120 12.66 -11.81 -11.90
N GLU A 121 12.12 -13.01 -12.13
CA GLU A 121 12.81 -14.08 -12.85
C GLU A 121 13.14 -13.68 -14.29
N GLN A 122 12.22 -13.01 -14.97
CA GLN A 122 12.43 -12.53 -16.34
C GLN A 122 13.45 -11.38 -16.42
N VAL A 123 13.38 -10.40 -15.50
CA VAL A 123 14.26 -9.21 -15.51
C VAL A 123 15.70 -9.55 -15.12
N VAL A 124 15.91 -10.48 -14.17
CA VAL A 124 17.27 -10.80 -13.65
C VAL A 124 18.23 -11.26 -14.73
N GLY A 125 17.74 -12.02 -15.72
CA GLY A 125 18.56 -12.59 -16.79
C GLY A 125 18.59 -11.76 -18.08
N GLU A 126 17.85 -10.64 -18.12
CA GLU A 126 17.63 -9.89 -19.37
C GLU A 126 18.79 -8.96 -19.70
N ASP A 127 19.03 -8.78 -21.00
CA ASP A 127 20.02 -7.83 -21.52
C ASP A 127 19.55 -6.39 -21.25
N PRO A 128 20.37 -5.54 -20.61
CA PRO A 128 20.04 -4.13 -20.42
C PRO A 128 19.64 -3.37 -21.68
N ASP A 129 20.14 -3.77 -22.85
CA ASP A 129 19.85 -3.12 -24.13
C ASP A 129 18.38 -3.28 -24.59
N VAL A 130 17.62 -4.18 -23.96
CA VAL A 130 16.16 -4.32 -24.16
C VAL A 130 15.39 -3.13 -23.58
N PHE A 131 15.97 -2.44 -22.59
CA PHE A 131 15.33 -1.33 -21.87
C PHE A 131 15.80 0.03 -22.44
N VAL A 132 14.89 1.01 -22.51
CA VAL A 132 15.16 2.34 -23.08
C VAL A 132 16.32 3.05 -22.37
N LEU A 133 16.38 2.96 -21.04
CA LEU A 133 17.47 3.51 -20.22
C LEU A 133 18.49 2.44 -19.80
N GLY A 134 18.55 1.33 -20.49
CA GLY A 134 19.51 0.27 -20.23
C GLY A 134 19.40 -0.28 -18.79
N GLU A 135 20.56 -0.46 -18.17
CA GLU A 135 20.66 -1.03 -16.82
C GLU A 135 19.88 -0.23 -15.77
N MET A 136 19.79 1.09 -15.91
CA MET A 136 19.08 1.94 -14.96
C MET A 136 17.57 1.62 -14.91
N GLU A 137 16.92 1.46 -16.06
CA GLU A 137 15.52 1.07 -16.14
C GLU A 137 15.31 -0.38 -15.70
N ARG A 138 16.19 -1.30 -16.10
CA ARG A 138 16.16 -2.68 -15.62
C ARG A 138 16.22 -2.72 -14.09
N ASN A 139 17.12 -1.95 -13.46
CA ASN A 139 17.25 -1.88 -12.01
C ASN A 139 15.99 -1.26 -11.36
N LEU A 140 15.38 -0.28 -12.00
CA LEU A 140 14.16 0.36 -11.52
C LEU A 140 12.99 -0.65 -11.48
N ILE A 141 12.74 -1.38 -12.58
CA ILE A 141 11.71 -2.41 -12.67
C ILE A 141 11.95 -3.53 -11.64
N LEU A 142 13.19 -4.01 -11.58
CA LEU A 142 13.58 -5.08 -10.65
C LEU A 142 13.47 -4.64 -9.19
N GLY A 143 13.87 -3.42 -8.88
CA GLY A 143 13.76 -2.84 -7.54
C GLY A 143 12.31 -2.69 -7.10
N GLU A 144 11.43 -2.19 -7.97
CA GLU A 144 10.00 -2.10 -7.69
C GLU A 144 9.40 -3.50 -7.46
N ALA A 145 9.73 -4.49 -8.28
CA ALA A 145 9.20 -5.86 -8.14
C ALA A 145 9.62 -6.52 -6.81
N TYR A 146 10.89 -6.37 -6.38
CA TYR A 146 11.34 -6.84 -5.06
C TYR A 146 10.61 -6.13 -3.92
N ALA A 147 10.47 -4.81 -4.00
CA ALA A 147 9.80 -4.02 -2.97
C ALA A 147 8.31 -4.38 -2.85
N LEU A 148 7.62 -4.57 -3.99
CA LEU A 148 6.21 -4.99 -4.01
C LEU A 148 6.02 -6.39 -3.44
N ARG A 149 6.89 -7.35 -3.81
CA ARG A 149 6.86 -8.70 -3.23
C ARG A 149 7.02 -8.68 -1.71
N ALA A 150 7.96 -7.89 -1.22
CA ALA A 150 8.21 -7.72 0.20
C ALA A 150 7.02 -7.05 0.91
N PHE A 151 6.47 -5.99 0.33
CA PHE A 151 5.31 -5.26 0.86
C PHE A 151 4.09 -6.18 1.01
N LEU A 152 3.78 -6.95 -0.02
CA LEU A 152 2.66 -7.89 -0.04
C LEU A 152 2.82 -9.01 1.00
N HIS A 153 3.99 -9.65 1.06
CA HIS A 153 4.24 -10.67 2.09
C HIS A 153 4.20 -10.09 3.51
N PHE A 154 4.66 -8.85 3.69
CA PHE A 154 4.58 -8.21 4.99
C PHE A 154 3.14 -7.92 5.41
N ASP A 155 2.29 -7.50 4.48
CA ASP A 155 0.87 -7.31 4.78
C ASP A 155 0.15 -8.63 5.06
N MET A 156 0.49 -9.71 4.35
CA MET A 156 0.03 -11.06 4.68
C MET A 156 0.47 -11.46 6.10
N LEU A 157 1.72 -11.20 6.46
CA LEU A 157 2.21 -11.46 7.82
C LEU A 157 1.41 -10.66 8.86
N ARG A 158 1.17 -9.37 8.60
CA ARG A 158 0.41 -8.51 9.52
C ARG A 158 -1.06 -8.94 9.66
N LEU A 159 -1.65 -9.52 8.62
CA LEU A 159 -3.05 -9.95 8.63
C LEU A 159 -3.24 -11.37 9.15
N PHE A 160 -2.32 -12.30 8.90
CA PHE A 160 -2.51 -13.74 9.17
C PHE A 160 -1.62 -14.31 10.28
N ALA A 161 -0.76 -13.51 10.90
CA ALA A 161 0.06 -13.92 12.04
C ALA A 161 -0.16 -13.01 13.26
N PRO A 162 0.13 -13.46 14.49
CA PRO A 162 0.13 -12.58 15.66
C PRO A 162 1.22 -11.51 15.55
N ALA A 163 1.16 -10.50 16.43
CA ALA A 163 2.24 -9.53 16.53
C ALA A 163 3.54 -10.21 16.99
N PRO A 164 4.72 -9.76 16.55
CA PRO A 164 6.01 -10.39 16.90
C PRO A 164 6.21 -10.56 18.40
N ALA A 165 5.77 -9.58 19.21
CA ALA A 165 5.91 -9.61 20.67
C ALA A 165 5.17 -10.78 21.36
N VAL A 166 4.20 -11.41 20.69
CA VAL A 166 3.38 -12.51 21.22
C VAL A 166 3.40 -13.74 20.32
N ALA A 167 4.16 -13.71 19.22
CA ALA A 167 4.28 -14.83 18.29
C ALA A 167 5.14 -15.95 18.91
N ASP A 168 4.79 -17.18 18.59
CA ASP A 168 5.64 -18.36 18.82
C ASP A 168 6.45 -18.72 17.56
N ASN A 169 7.24 -19.77 17.63
CA ASN A 169 8.12 -20.19 16.52
C ASN A 169 7.43 -21.06 15.45
N ARG A 170 6.10 -21.23 15.48
CA ARG A 170 5.39 -21.97 14.43
C ARG A 170 5.33 -21.18 13.13
N GLY A 171 5.04 -21.89 12.03
CA GLY A 171 4.79 -21.26 10.74
C GLY A 171 3.40 -20.63 10.67
N TYR A 172 3.30 -19.45 10.09
CA TYR A 172 2.06 -18.71 9.95
C TYR A 172 1.67 -18.46 8.50
N ILE A 173 2.63 -18.07 7.65
CA ILE A 173 2.43 -17.84 6.22
C ILE A 173 3.61 -18.38 5.41
N PRO A 174 3.42 -18.80 4.14
CA PRO A 174 4.50 -19.09 3.24
C PRO A 174 5.14 -17.81 2.69
N TYR A 175 6.39 -17.89 2.22
CA TYR A 175 7.08 -16.83 1.51
C TYR A 175 7.53 -17.33 0.14
N PHE A 176 6.80 -16.98 -0.91
CA PHE A 176 7.07 -17.41 -2.27
C PHE A 176 8.11 -16.53 -2.94
N GLU A 177 9.21 -17.13 -3.40
CA GLU A 177 10.32 -16.45 -4.09
C GLU A 177 10.45 -16.84 -5.57
N LYS A 178 9.67 -17.84 -6.01
CA LYS A 178 9.73 -18.37 -7.38
C LYS A 178 8.36 -18.36 -8.02
N HIS A 179 8.34 -18.05 -9.32
CA HIS A 179 7.14 -18.23 -10.14
C HIS A 179 6.81 -19.71 -10.28
N GLY A 180 5.52 -20.07 -10.27
CA GLY A 180 5.06 -21.44 -10.45
C GLY A 180 5.35 -22.40 -9.29
N SER A 181 5.87 -21.92 -8.16
CA SER A 181 5.97 -22.74 -6.95
C SER A 181 4.57 -23.10 -6.46
N LEU A 182 4.28 -24.39 -6.32
CA LEU A 182 2.95 -24.87 -5.93
C LEU A 182 2.75 -24.87 -4.41
N ALA A 183 3.83 -25.01 -3.65
CA ALA A 183 3.80 -25.04 -2.20
C ALA A 183 5.14 -24.56 -1.62
N GLU A 184 5.07 -23.76 -0.57
CA GLU A 184 6.21 -23.33 0.23
C GLU A 184 5.92 -23.60 1.70
N PRO A 185 6.92 -23.89 2.53
CA PRO A 185 6.70 -24.10 3.95
C PRO A 185 6.20 -22.82 4.61
N TYR A 186 5.30 -22.99 5.58
CA TYR A 186 4.88 -21.90 6.46
C TYR A 186 6.05 -21.49 7.36
N LEU A 187 6.33 -20.22 7.43
CA LEU A 187 7.46 -19.65 8.15
C LEU A 187 7.02 -18.94 9.43
N SER A 188 7.91 -18.92 10.42
CA SER A 188 7.73 -18.11 11.62
C SER A 188 7.75 -16.61 11.28
N VAL A 189 7.18 -15.79 12.18
CA VAL A 189 7.16 -14.33 12.03
C VAL A 189 8.56 -13.78 11.75
N ASP A 190 9.57 -14.17 12.54
CA ASP A 190 10.95 -13.70 12.37
C ASP A 190 11.56 -14.12 11.02
N SER A 191 11.23 -15.35 10.56
CA SER A 191 11.73 -15.84 9.27
C SER A 191 11.14 -15.05 8.10
N VAL A 192 9.85 -14.70 8.16
CA VAL A 192 9.20 -13.86 7.14
C VAL A 192 9.78 -12.46 7.19
N VAL A 193 9.93 -11.85 8.37
CA VAL A 193 10.56 -10.53 8.54
C VAL A 193 11.95 -10.49 7.93
N GLY A 194 12.77 -11.52 8.16
CA GLY A 194 14.12 -11.59 7.58
C GLY A 194 14.14 -11.67 6.05
N ARG A 195 13.16 -12.34 5.43
CA ARG A 195 13.03 -12.38 3.96
C ARG A 195 12.50 -11.06 3.38
N VAL A 196 11.52 -10.44 4.03
CA VAL A 196 11.01 -9.11 3.70
C VAL A 196 12.14 -8.08 3.77
N GLU A 197 12.92 -8.08 4.85
CA GLU A 197 14.08 -7.20 5.03
C GLU A 197 15.08 -7.35 3.86
N ARG A 198 15.45 -8.58 3.54
CA ARG A 198 16.39 -8.86 2.44
C ARG A 198 15.89 -8.29 1.11
N ASP A 199 14.62 -8.52 0.77
CA ASP A 199 14.04 -8.04 -0.48
C ASP A 199 13.95 -6.51 -0.52
N LEU A 200 13.60 -5.85 0.60
CA LEU A 200 13.56 -4.39 0.70
C LEU A 200 14.96 -3.75 0.62
N LEU A 201 15.97 -4.34 1.24
CA LEU A 201 17.35 -3.86 1.11
C LEU A 201 17.83 -3.98 -0.33
N ARG A 202 17.55 -5.11 -0.99
CA ARG A 202 17.84 -5.30 -2.42
C ARG A 202 17.12 -4.27 -3.29
N ALA A 203 15.84 -4.02 -3.01
CA ALA A 203 15.05 -3.01 -3.70
C ALA A 203 15.65 -1.60 -3.54
N LYS A 204 16.04 -1.22 -2.32
CA LYS A 204 16.67 0.10 -2.06
C LYS A 204 17.92 0.30 -2.90
N ASP A 205 18.82 -0.70 -2.95
CA ASP A 205 20.05 -0.61 -3.74
C ASP A 205 19.76 -0.40 -5.23
N LEU A 206 18.77 -1.10 -5.77
CA LEU A 206 18.38 -0.99 -7.17
C LEU A 206 17.69 0.34 -7.48
N LEU A 207 16.73 0.75 -6.66
CA LEU A 207 15.96 2.00 -6.84
C LEU A 207 16.82 3.25 -6.66
N ALA A 208 17.86 3.19 -5.82
CA ALA A 208 18.80 4.28 -5.64
C ALA A 208 19.48 4.72 -6.94
N THR A 209 19.65 3.81 -7.89
CA THR A 209 20.31 4.08 -9.18
C THR A 209 19.55 5.11 -10.03
N TYR A 210 18.26 5.33 -9.76
CA TYR A 210 17.43 6.33 -10.41
C TYR A 210 16.94 7.41 -9.42
N ASP A 211 16.20 7.02 -8.39
CA ASP A 211 15.41 7.94 -7.56
C ASP A 211 16.26 8.91 -6.71
N THR A 212 17.53 8.58 -6.44
CA THR A 212 18.42 9.42 -5.61
C THR A 212 19.49 10.17 -6.39
N VAL A 213 19.58 9.96 -7.69
CA VAL A 213 20.69 10.45 -8.53
C VAL A 213 20.33 11.77 -9.19
N GLY A 214 21.14 12.82 -8.94
CA GLY A 214 21.11 14.08 -9.65
C GLY A 214 19.69 14.67 -9.77
N ASP A 215 19.35 15.08 -10.98
CA ASP A 215 18.07 15.72 -11.28
C ASP A 215 16.87 14.75 -11.23
N ASN A 216 17.09 13.43 -11.34
CA ASN A 216 16.03 12.44 -11.20
C ASN A 216 15.33 12.52 -9.84
N SER A 217 16.06 12.93 -8.78
CA SER A 217 15.49 13.10 -7.44
C SER A 217 14.36 14.14 -7.39
N SER A 218 14.26 15.01 -8.37
CA SER A 218 13.17 15.99 -8.48
C SER A 218 11.81 15.34 -8.78
N ALA A 219 11.79 14.17 -9.42
CA ALA A 219 10.56 13.41 -9.69
C ALA A 219 9.83 12.99 -8.40
N LEU A 220 10.49 13.04 -7.24
CA LEU A 220 9.91 12.74 -5.94
C LEU A 220 9.36 13.97 -5.20
N LEU A 221 9.57 15.18 -5.72
CA LEU A 221 8.95 16.39 -5.15
C LEU A 221 7.43 16.33 -5.33
N THR A 222 6.70 16.90 -4.37
CA THR A 222 5.23 16.90 -4.34
C THR A 222 4.62 17.37 -5.67
N VAL A 223 5.19 18.41 -6.27
CA VAL A 223 4.70 19.00 -7.53
C VAL A 223 4.74 18.01 -8.71
N TYR A 224 5.69 17.07 -8.71
CA TYR A 224 5.90 16.15 -9.84
C TYR A 224 5.46 14.71 -9.56
N ARG A 225 5.56 14.25 -8.31
CA ARG A 225 5.42 12.82 -8.02
C ARG A 225 4.01 12.25 -8.22
N LEU A 226 2.97 13.07 -8.11
CA LEU A 226 1.57 12.64 -8.26
C LEU A 226 0.87 13.28 -9.47
N ASN A 227 1.35 14.40 -9.98
CA ASN A 227 0.64 15.21 -10.97
C ASN A 227 1.08 14.94 -12.42
N GLY A 228 2.16 14.18 -12.63
CA GLY A 228 2.64 13.82 -13.96
C GLY A 228 3.08 14.99 -14.84
N ASP A 229 3.18 16.18 -14.28
CA ASP A 229 3.76 17.30 -15.00
C ASP A 229 5.20 16.93 -15.40
N PRO A 230 5.57 17.12 -16.68
CA PRO A 230 6.91 16.84 -17.12
C PRO A 230 7.89 17.62 -16.26
N ASN A 231 8.73 16.89 -15.53
CA ASN A 231 9.78 17.48 -14.75
C ASN A 231 10.76 18.15 -15.71
N PRO A 232 10.87 19.50 -15.71
CA PRO A 232 11.72 20.21 -16.68
C PRO A 232 13.22 19.93 -16.51
N PHE A 233 13.61 19.12 -15.50
CA PHE A 233 15.00 18.77 -15.18
C PHE A 233 15.39 17.39 -15.66
N VAL A 234 14.41 16.50 -15.96
CA VAL A 234 14.67 15.18 -16.50
C VAL A 234 14.38 15.23 -17.98
N ASP A 235 15.44 15.12 -18.79
CA ASP A 235 15.37 15.13 -20.26
C ASP A 235 14.78 13.79 -20.80
N ILE A 236 13.74 13.30 -20.14
CA ILE A 236 13.07 12.03 -20.47
C ILE A 236 11.58 12.33 -20.58
N GLU A 237 11.06 12.34 -21.81
CA GLU A 237 9.62 12.53 -22.08
C GLU A 237 8.77 11.25 -21.85
N ASP A 238 9.29 10.24 -21.19
CA ASP A 238 8.62 8.96 -21.01
C ASP A 238 7.86 8.90 -19.67
N LEU A 239 6.54 8.74 -19.73
CA LEU A 239 5.65 8.71 -18.57
C LEU A 239 5.99 7.62 -17.54
N PHE A 240 6.71 6.58 -17.91
CA PHE A 240 7.13 5.54 -16.98
C PHE A 240 8.00 6.08 -15.84
N PHE A 241 8.77 7.12 -16.10
CA PHE A 241 9.69 7.75 -15.14
C PHE A 241 9.03 8.88 -14.34
N PHE A 242 7.80 9.26 -14.69
CA PHE A 242 6.99 10.19 -13.93
C PHE A 242 6.09 9.46 -12.94
N TYR A 243 5.24 10.17 -12.22
CA TYR A 243 4.30 9.61 -11.25
C TYR A 243 4.94 8.72 -10.19
N ARG A 244 6.18 9.07 -9.79
CA ARG A 244 6.94 8.25 -8.83
C ARG A 244 6.24 8.06 -7.47
N GLY A 245 5.22 8.86 -7.16
CA GLY A 245 4.37 8.70 -5.97
C GLY A 245 3.38 7.53 -6.08
N TYR A 246 3.04 7.10 -7.29
CA TYR A 246 2.20 5.92 -7.54
C TYR A 246 3.02 4.63 -7.71
N ARG A 247 4.33 4.72 -7.47
CA ARG A 247 5.23 3.58 -7.65
C ARG A 247 6.03 3.34 -6.38
N MET A 248 6.48 2.10 -6.22
CA MET A 248 7.36 1.71 -5.11
C MET A 248 8.75 2.32 -5.35
N ASN A 249 8.86 3.62 -5.10
CA ASN A 249 10.10 4.38 -5.23
C ASN A 249 11.08 4.08 -4.06
N TYR A 250 12.30 4.62 -4.14
CA TYR A 250 13.33 4.44 -3.12
C TYR A 250 12.86 4.75 -1.70
N TYR A 251 12.16 5.88 -1.50
CA TYR A 251 11.66 6.26 -0.18
C TYR A 251 10.43 5.46 0.25
N ALA A 252 9.65 4.94 -0.69
CA ALA A 252 8.57 3.99 -0.40
C ALA A 252 9.12 2.66 0.12
N ALA A 253 10.19 2.13 -0.49
CA ALA A 253 10.90 0.95 0.00
C ALA A 253 11.55 1.21 1.37
N THR A 254 12.15 2.40 1.55
CA THR A 254 12.74 2.83 2.83
C THR A 254 11.68 2.97 3.93
N ALA A 255 10.54 3.56 3.64
CA ALA A 255 9.43 3.69 4.58
C ALA A 255 8.81 2.33 4.94
N THR A 256 8.69 1.43 3.94
CA THR A 256 8.27 0.04 4.21
C THR A 256 9.25 -0.66 5.13
N LEU A 257 10.56 -0.50 4.92
CA LEU A 257 11.59 -1.06 5.80
C LEU A 257 11.51 -0.48 7.22
N ALA A 258 11.24 0.83 7.37
CA ALA A 258 10.99 1.45 8.68
C ALA A 258 9.79 0.80 9.37
N ARG A 259 8.67 0.60 8.65
CA ARG A 259 7.46 -0.08 9.14
C ARG A 259 7.73 -1.52 9.57
N VAL A 260 8.53 -2.26 8.80
CA VAL A 260 8.91 -3.66 9.08
C VAL A 260 9.75 -3.73 10.37
N TYR A 261 10.77 -2.88 10.49
CA TYR A 261 11.61 -2.85 11.69
C TYR A 261 10.83 -2.42 12.94
N ASP A 262 9.97 -1.43 12.81
CA ASP A 262 9.09 -0.98 13.88
C ASP A 262 8.15 -2.11 14.35
N TYR A 263 7.53 -2.83 13.41
CA TYR A 263 6.69 -3.99 13.70
C TYR A 263 7.47 -5.13 14.37
N ALA A 264 8.73 -5.35 13.98
CA ALA A 264 9.61 -6.36 14.55
C ALA A 264 10.27 -5.94 15.89
N GLY A 265 9.94 -4.76 16.43
CA GLY A 265 10.52 -4.25 17.68
C GLY A 265 11.98 -3.76 17.55
N ARG A 266 12.47 -3.60 16.33
CA ARG A 266 13.82 -3.10 15.99
C ARG A 266 13.80 -1.57 15.87
N GLY A 267 13.49 -0.90 16.96
CA GLY A 267 13.18 0.54 16.98
C GLY A 267 14.32 1.45 16.51
N GLU A 268 15.60 1.09 16.73
CA GLU A 268 16.72 1.91 16.28
C GLU A 268 16.85 1.90 14.75
N GLU A 269 16.75 0.72 14.14
CA GLU A 269 16.77 0.57 12.69
C GLU A 269 15.52 1.22 12.06
N ALA A 270 14.36 1.06 12.68
CA ALA A 270 13.13 1.71 12.25
C ALA A 270 13.27 3.24 12.25
N CYS A 271 13.78 3.80 13.34
CA CYS A 271 14.02 5.23 13.46
C CYS A 271 14.99 5.75 12.39
N LYS A 272 16.09 5.02 12.13
CA LYS A 272 17.05 5.38 11.09
C LYS A 272 16.41 5.45 9.71
N GLN A 273 15.61 4.44 9.32
CA GLN A 273 14.95 4.44 8.02
C GLN A 273 13.86 5.53 7.94
N ALA A 274 13.09 5.74 9.00
CA ALA A 274 12.08 6.78 9.04
C ALA A 274 12.69 8.19 8.93
N LEU A 275 13.82 8.46 9.59
CA LEU A 275 14.54 9.72 9.47
C LEU A 275 15.10 9.97 8.07
N GLU A 276 15.54 8.92 7.37
CA GLU A 276 15.97 9.01 5.97
C GLU A 276 14.83 9.51 5.08
N VAL A 277 13.60 9.04 5.30
CA VAL A 277 12.40 9.51 4.57
C VAL A 277 12.02 10.94 4.98
N ILE A 278 12.01 11.24 6.28
CA ILE A 278 11.67 12.59 6.78
C ILE A 278 12.63 13.64 6.20
N ASN A 279 13.92 13.30 6.05
CA ASN A 279 14.94 14.20 5.51
C ASN A 279 15.11 14.10 3.98
N ALA A 280 14.22 13.36 3.28
CA ALA A 280 14.28 13.19 1.85
C ALA A 280 14.17 14.53 1.11
N THR A 281 15.12 14.83 0.23
CA THR A 281 15.14 16.06 -0.56
C THR A 281 15.39 15.76 -2.03
N GLY A 282 14.73 16.50 -2.92
CA GLY A 282 14.97 16.50 -4.36
C GLY A 282 15.49 17.83 -4.86
N VAL A 283 16.07 17.86 -6.04
CA VAL A 283 16.55 19.09 -6.70
C VAL A 283 15.35 19.91 -7.16
N ASN A 284 15.35 21.21 -6.88
CA ASN A 284 14.29 22.12 -7.32
C ASN A 284 14.70 22.90 -8.57
N SER A 285 13.71 23.20 -9.43
CA SER A 285 13.83 23.92 -10.70
C SER A 285 14.52 25.30 -10.64
N ASN A 286 14.46 25.97 -9.52
CA ASN A 286 14.86 27.37 -9.41
C ASN A 286 16.30 27.55 -8.89
N GLY A 287 17.28 26.86 -9.50
CA GLY A 287 18.70 27.14 -9.24
C GLY A 287 19.42 26.13 -8.36
N GLY A 288 19.02 24.87 -8.37
CA GLY A 288 19.76 23.78 -7.71
C GLY A 288 19.55 23.66 -6.19
N ALA A 289 18.70 24.50 -5.59
CA ALA A 289 18.34 24.34 -4.19
C ALA A 289 17.53 23.04 -3.99
N ARG A 290 17.89 22.27 -2.97
CA ARG A 290 17.12 21.05 -2.61
C ARG A 290 15.90 21.43 -1.79
N LYS A 291 14.77 20.80 -2.08
CA LYS A 291 13.51 20.90 -1.32
C LYS A 291 13.11 19.54 -0.74
N GLN A 292 12.32 19.57 0.33
CA GLN A 292 11.74 18.37 0.92
C GLN A 292 10.86 17.65 -0.11
N CYS A 293 11.01 16.33 -0.20
CA CYS A 293 10.17 15.50 -1.06
C CYS A 293 8.76 15.32 -0.47
N PHE A 294 8.67 15.23 0.85
CA PHE A 294 7.42 14.97 1.56
C PHE A 294 7.22 16.02 2.64
N THR A 295 6.02 16.61 2.68
CA THR A 295 5.64 17.64 3.65
C THR A 295 4.23 17.34 4.17
N PHE A 296 3.86 17.96 5.28
CA PHE A 296 2.45 18.00 5.65
C PHE A 296 1.75 19.03 4.77
N THR A 297 0.61 18.65 4.19
CA THR A 297 -0.23 19.57 3.41
C THR A 297 -0.56 20.79 4.26
N GLU A 298 -0.24 21.96 3.76
CA GLU A 298 -0.59 23.21 4.43
C GLU A 298 -2.11 23.36 4.39
N VAL A 299 -2.71 23.41 5.57
CA VAL A 299 -4.14 23.48 5.74
C VAL A 299 -4.52 24.85 6.22
N VAL A 300 -5.23 25.59 5.37
CA VAL A 300 -5.78 26.90 5.73
C VAL A 300 -7.31 26.88 5.58
N GLY A 301 -8.01 26.64 6.68
CA GLY A 301 -9.47 26.77 6.75
C GLY A 301 -10.23 25.80 5.85
N ILE A 302 -11.18 26.29 5.05
CA ILE A 302 -12.09 25.47 4.21
C ILE A 302 -11.36 24.73 3.07
N THR A 303 -10.17 25.16 2.68
CA THR A 303 -9.44 24.56 1.53
C THR A 303 -9.01 23.10 1.75
N ILE A 304 -9.03 22.62 2.98
CA ILE A 304 -8.71 21.19 3.25
C ILE A 304 -9.64 20.22 2.50
N VAL A 305 -10.88 20.63 2.23
CA VAL A 305 -11.84 19.79 1.48
C VAL A 305 -11.50 19.69 -0.02
N GLU A 306 -10.63 20.55 -0.51
CA GLU A 306 -10.10 20.51 -1.88
C GLU A 306 -8.95 19.48 -2.00
N THR A 307 -8.34 19.12 -0.88
CA THR A 307 -7.24 18.15 -0.82
C THR A 307 -7.49 17.06 0.22
N PRO A 308 -8.63 16.34 0.15
CA PRO A 308 -9.08 15.45 1.24
C PRO A 308 -8.15 14.27 1.50
N LYS A 309 -7.29 13.94 0.55
CA LYS A 309 -6.28 12.88 0.69
C LYS A 309 -4.98 13.37 1.35
N LEU A 310 -4.82 14.70 1.57
CA LEU A 310 -3.61 15.30 2.15
C LEU A 310 -2.35 14.74 1.49
N HIS A 311 -2.32 14.81 0.16
CA HIS A 311 -1.41 14.05 -0.70
C HIS A 311 0.07 14.45 -0.61
N ASP A 312 0.40 15.67 -0.12
CA ASP A 312 1.79 16.12 0.05
C ASP A 312 2.59 15.20 0.97
N GLY A 313 1.91 14.57 1.94
CA GLY A 313 2.51 13.61 2.85
C GLY A 313 2.44 12.15 2.37
N VAL A 314 1.88 11.86 1.19
CA VAL A 314 1.84 10.48 0.67
C VAL A 314 3.19 10.14 0.05
N ILE A 315 3.86 9.11 0.58
CA ILE A 315 5.15 8.62 0.10
C ILE A 315 4.94 7.63 -1.04
N PHE A 316 3.93 6.77 -0.88
CA PHE A 316 3.50 5.78 -1.86
C PHE A 316 1.98 5.69 -1.87
N GLY A 317 1.40 5.60 -3.04
CA GLY A 317 0.00 5.33 -3.30
C GLY A 317 -0.21 4.41 -4.48
N LEU A 318 -1.41 3.87 -4.62
CA LEU A 318 -1.87 3.16 -5.81
C LEU A 318 -2.84 4.06 -6.57
N SER A 319 -2.99 3.83 -7.87
CA SER A 319 -3.99 4.48 -8.70
C SER A 319 -5.12 3.49 -9.00
N SER A 320 -6.36 3.90 -8.80
CA SER A 320 -7.54 3.16 -9.22
C SER A 320 -8.56 4.10 -9.85
N SER A 321 -8.81 3.93 -11.14
CA SER A 321 -9.79 4.74 -11.89
C SER A 321 -11.24 4.50 -11.45
N THR A 322 -11.52 3.41 -10.73
CA THR A 322 -12.86 3.06 -10.24
C THR A 322 -13.07 3.41 -8.77
N LEU A 323 -12.04 3.92 -8.07
CA LEU A 323 -12.06 4.14 -6.62
C LEU A 323 -13.29 4.91 -6.11
N ILE A 324 -13.63 6.00 -6.79
CA ILE A 324 -14.78 6.84 -6.42
C ILE A 324 -16.09 6.08 -6.64
N ASP A 325 -16.24 5.42 -7.79
CA ASP A 325 -17.43 4.64 -8.11
C ASP A 325 -17.60 3.46 -7.15
N ASP A 326 -16.52 2.81 -6.76
CA ASP A 326 -16.49 1.72 -5.77
C ASP A 326 -16.86 2.20 -4.36
N TYR A 327 -16.46 3.41 -3.98
CA TYR A 327 -16.77 3.99 -2.66
C TYR A 327 -18.17 4.64 -2.58
N LYS A 328 -18.66 5.21 -3.67
CA LYS A 328 -19.94 5.93 -3.77
C LYS A 328 -21.16 5.20 -3.18
N PRO A 329 -21.33 3.86 -3.34
CA PRO A 329 -22.45 3.15 -2.74
C PRO A 329 -22.49 3.17 -1.20
N TYR A 330 -21.39 3.50 -0.54
CA TYR A 330 -21.24 3.45 0.92
C TYR A 330 -21.39 4.80 1.62
N VAL A 331 -21.62 5.87 0.84
CA VAL A 331 -21.89 7.22 1.34
C VAL A 331 -23.24 7.72 0.77
N PRO A 332 -23.97 8.60 1.47
CA PRO A 332 -25.25 9.09 0.96
C PRO A 332 -25.01 10.14 -0.13
N GLU A 333 -25.18 9.77 -1.38
CA GLU A 333 -25.50 10.73 -2.43
C GLU A 333 -27.01 10.69 -2.66
N GLY A 334 -27.73 11.68 -2.12
CA GLY A 334 -29.02 12.15 -2.58
C GLY A 334 -30.13 11.14 -2.90
N GLY A 335 -30.29 10.06 -2.10
CA GLY A 335 -31.39 9.14 -2.38
C GLY A 335 -31.48 7.98 -1.38
N GLY A 336 -32.62 7.87 -0.74
CA GLY A 336 -32.91 6.80 0.20
C GLY A 336 -32.87 5.43 -0.46
N GLY A 337 -32.22 4.48 0.20
CA GLY A 337 -32.20 3.06 -0.12
C GLY A 337 -31.55 2.29 1.02
N ASN A 338 -31.77 1.00 1.05
CA ASN A 338 -31.10 0.09 1.98
C ASN A 338 -29.62 -0.08 1.57
N VAL A 339 -28.77 0.86 1.94
CA VAL A 339 -27.34 0.87 1.59
C VAL A 339 -26.51 0.67 2.84
N THR A 340 -25.50 -0.17 2.79
CA THR A 340 -24.46 -0.22 3.82
C THR A 340 -23.74 1.12 3.82
N ARG A 341 -23.72 1.80 4.97
CA ARG A 341 -23.11 3.13 5.09
C ARG A 341 -21.94 3.10 6.05
N LEU A 342 -20.81 3.62 5.61
CA LEU A 342 -19.59 3.70 6.39
C LEU A 342 -19.57 5.03 7.17
N ARG A 343 -20.05 4.99 8.41
CA ARG A 343 -20.10 6.16 9.28
C ARG A 343 -19.06 6.04 10.39
N VAL A 344 -18.25 7.04 10.54
CA VAL A 344 -17.35 7.20 11.68
C VAL A 344 -18.00 8.08 12.75
N ASP A 345 -17.65 7.86 14.01
CA ASP A 345 -18.03 8.77 15.10
C ASP A 345 -17.06 9.96 15.10
N LYS A 346 -17.44 11.02 14.39
CA LYS A 346 -16.65 12.25 14.25
C LYS A 346 -16.29 12.86 15.61
N ASP A 347 -17.25 12.93 16.54
CA ASP A 347 -17.04 13.54 17.85
C ASP A 347 -16.06 12.72 18.70
N ALA A 348 -16.15 11.38 18.63
CA ALA A 348 -15.23 10.49 19.34
C ALA A 348 -13.82 10.50 18.71
N ILE A 349 -13.70 10.66 17.38
CA ILE A 349 -12.40 10.68 16.70
C ILE A 349 -11.66 12.00 16.97
N TYR A 350 -12.35 13.12 16.81
CA TYR A 350 -11.73 14.45 16.89
C TYR A 350 -11.91 15.13 18.26
N GLU A 351 -12.58 14.45 19.23
CA GLU A 351 -12.78 14.95 20.62
C GLU A 351 -13.37 16.37 20.64
N LYS A 352 -14.21 16.69 19.63
CA LYS A 352 -14.78 18.01 19.39
C LYS A 352 -13.73 19.13 19.24
N SER A 353 -12.51 18.79 18.85
CA SER A 353 -11.47 19.78 18.58
C SER A 353 -11.91 20.71 17.45
N VAL A 354 -11.82 22.01 17.70
CA VAL A 354 -12.05 23.06 16.70
C VAL A 354 -10.78 23.38 15.91
N GLU A 355 -9.62 22.91 16.38
CA GLU A 355 -8.33 23.16 15.76
C GLU A 355 -7.96 22.11 14.72
N ASP A 356 -8.36 20.83 14.93
CA ASP A 356 -8.00 19.74 14.03
C ASP A 356 -8.70 19.89 12.68
N GLN A 357 -7.96 20.30 11.69
CA GLN A 357 -8.47 20.56 10.34
C GLN A 357 -9.01 19.29 9.66
N ARG A 358 -8.49 18.11 10.02
CA ARG A 358 -9.00 16.82 9.49
C ARG A 358 -10.46 16.58 9.83
N ALA A 359 -10.99 17.22 10.90
CA ALA A 359 -12.40 17.14 11.22
C ALA A 359 -13.32 17.67 10.10
N HIS A 360 -12.81 18.57 9.24
CA HIS A 360 -13.55 19.04 8.06
C HIS A 360 -13.62 17.99 6.93
N LEU A 361 -12.77 16.97 6.98
CA LEU A 361 -12.79 15.84 6.03
C LEU A 361 -13.84 14.77 6.36
N VAL A 362 -14.62 14.99 7.42
CA VAL A 362 -15.72 14.14 7.81
C VAL A 362 -16.97 15.01 7.93
N THR A 363 -18.07 14.63 7.26
CA THR A 363 -19.34 15.36 7.31
C THR A 363 -19.93 15.35 8.74
N THR A 364 -20.95 16.16 8.96
CA THR A 364 -21.69 16.19 10.25
C THR A 364 -22.34 14.82 10.56
N GLU A 365 -22.74 14.10 9.52
CA GLU A 365 -23.36 12.78 9.63
C GLU A 365 -22.33 11.66 9.81
N GLY A 366 -21.03 11.96 9.74
CA GLY A 366 -19.93 11.01 9.96
C GLY A 366 -19.41 10.33 8.69
N TYR A 367 -19.61 10.89 7.50
CA TYR A 367 -19.06 10.32 6.25
C TYR A 367 -17.72 10.95 5.88
N SER A 368 -16.74 10.13 5.55
CA SER A 368 -15.45 10.62 5.07
C SER A 368 -15.56 11.17 3.67
N LEU A 369 -14.93 12.32 3.42
CA LEU A 369 -14.82 12.95 2.10
C LEU A 369 -13.64 12.40 1.29
N LYS A 370 -12.78 11.58 1.88
CA LYS A 370 -11.49 11.15 1.30
C LYS A 370 -11.61 10.51 -0.08
N TYR A 371 -12.66 9.72 -0.31
CA TYR A 371 -12.91 8.99 -1.56
C TYR A 371 -14.20 9.44 -2.26
N GLN A 372 -14.59 10.69 -2.05
CA GLN A 372 -15.66 11.33 -2.81
C GLN A 372 -15.06 12.15 -3.94
N GLU A 373 -15.81 12.37 -5.02
CA GLU A 373 -15.41 13.20 -6.16
C GLU A 373 -15.15 14.64 -5.73
N HIS A 374 -14.02 15.20 -6.13
CA HIS A 374 -13.63 16.57 -5.79
C HIS A 374 -13.51 17.42 -7.06
N ARG A 375 -13.84 18.70 -6.95
CA ARG A 375 -13.83 19.69 -8.04
C ARG A 375 -12.63 20.64 -7.89
N GLY A 376 -11.42 20.10 -7.78
CA GLY A 376 -10.21 20.91 -7.70
C GLY A 376 -9.24 20.59 -8.84
N SER A 377 -8.37 21.54 -9.22
CA SER A 377 -7.28 21.28 -10.17
C SER A 377 -6.25 20.29 -9.65
N ASP A 378 -6.16 20.14 -8.32
CA ASP A 378 -5.19 19.30 -7.64
C ASP A 378 -5.83 18.00 -7.10
N ALA A 379 -7.02 17.64 -7.61
CA ALA A 379 -7.69 16.42 -7.24
C ALA A 379 -6.90 15.20 -7.73
N VAL A 380 -6.52 14.34 -6.78
CA VAL A 380 -5.91 13.03 -7.03
C VAL A 380 -6.95 11.95 -6.70
N ASP A 381 -8.06 12.00 -7.44
CA ASP A 381 -9.26 11.22 -7.15
C ASP A 381 -9.05 9.71 -7.25
N ASP A 382 -8.09 9.29 -8.06
CA ASP A 382 -7.67 7.90 -8.25
C ASP A 382 -6.69 7.40 -7.19
N LEU A 383 -6.15 8.28 -6.32
CA LEU A 383 -5.10 7.94 -5.35
C LEU A 383 -5.65 7.12 -4.18
N ILE A 384 -5.08 5.95 -3.95
CA ILE A 384 -5.20 5.15 -2.73
C ILE A 384 -3.92 5.35 -1.92
N PRO A 385 -3.94 6.11 -0.81
CA PRO A 385 -2.73 6.30 0.01
C PRO A 385 -2.31 5.00 0.70
N MET A 386 -1.04 4.62 0.56
CA MET A 386 -0.48 3.37 1.09
C MET A 386 0.51 3.61 2.23
N ILE A 387 1.34 4.65 2.10
CA ILE A 387 2.34 5.03 3.11
C ILE A 387 2.36 6.55 3.24
N ARG A 388 2.29 7.04 4.48
CA ARG A 388 2.30 8.46 4.80
C ARG A 388 3.51 8.91 5.61
N LEU A 389 3.89 10.17 5.42
CA LEU A 389 4.93 10.84 6.21
C LEU A 389 4.62 10.81 7.72
N SER A 390 3.36 10.96 8.12
CA SER A 390 2.93 10.92 9.53
C SER A 390 3.33 9.62 10.22
N GLU A 391 3.28 8.48 9.54
CA GLU A 391 3.75 7.20 10.07
C GLU A 391 5.24 7.24 10.43
N MET A 392 6.06 7.84 9.59
CA MET A 392 7.50 7.99 9.85
C MET A 392 7.75 8.82 11.12
N TYR A 393 6.96 9.87 11.32
CA TYR A 393 7.01 10.67 12.56
C TYR A 393 6.57 9.87 13.79
N PHE A 394 5.55 9.01 13.66
CA PHE A 394 5.11 8.14 14.77
C PHE A 394 6.19 7.12 15.15
N ILE A 395 6.86 6.51 14.18
CA ILE A 395 7.97 5.57 14.40
C ILE A 395 9.13 6.27 15.15
N VAL A 396 9.53 7.44 14.69
CA VAL A 396 10.61 8.21 15.33
C VAL A 396 10.18 8.66 16.73
N SER A 397 8.94 9.15 16.89
CA SER A 397 8.39 9.57 18.18
C SER A 397 8.44 8.46 19.23
N ASP A 398 7.95 7.27 18.88
CA ASP A 398 7.91 6.10 19.77
C ASP A 398 9.31 5.70 20.23
N TYR A 399 10.25 5.55 19.28
CA TYR A 399 11.62 5.19 19.59
C TYR A 399 12.35 6.21 20.47
N LEU A 400 12.27 7.50 20.13
CA LEU A 400 12.96 8.55 20.88
C LEU A 400 12.43 8.67 22.31
N TYR A 401 11.10 8.62 22.48
CA TYR A 401 10.49 8.72 23.79
C TYR A 401 10.88 7.56 24.70
N ARG A 402 10.76 6.32 24.21
CA ARG A 402 11.11 5.10 24.98
C ARG A 402 12.59 5.06 25.42
N ASN A 403 13.46 5.69 24.65
CA ASN A 403 14.91 5.64 24.88
C ASN A 403 15.48 6.96 25.45
N GLY A 404 14.64 7.98 25.70
CA GLY A 404 15.10 9.28 26.18
C GLY A 404 16.10 9.96 25.23
N LYS A 405 15.96 9.71 23.90
CA LYS A 405 16.86 10.23 22.87
C LYS A 405 16.29 11.44 22.16
N THR A 406 17.14 12.17 21.47
CA THR A 406 16.80 13.29 20.58
C THR A 406 17.44 13.11 19.22
N VAL A 407 16.88 13.77 18.20
CA VAL A 407 17.44 13.84 16.85
C VAL A 407 17.51 15.28 16.36
N GLU A 408 18.41 15.52 15.43
CA GLU A 408 18.48 16.77 14.68
C GLU A 408 17.72 16.63 13.38
N ILE A 409 16.75 17.50 13.14
CA ILE A 409 16.00 17.59 11.89
C ILE A 409 16.40 18.90 11.19
N ALA A 410 16.94 18.78 9.99
CA ALA A 410 17.22 19.93 9.13
C ALA A 410 15.97 20.26 8.30
N LYS A 411 15.42 21.46 8.48
CA LYS A 411 14.30 21.95 7.70
C LYS A 411 14.52 23.43 7.36
N ASP A 412 14.36 23.79 6.10
CA ASP A 412 14.48 25.16 5.59
C ASP A 412 15.80 25.88 5.99
N GLY A 413 16.91 25.11 6.10
CA GLY A 413 18.22 25.59 6.49
C GLY A 413 18.43 25.75 8.00
N GLU A 414 17.46 25.43 8.83
CA GLU A 414 17.54 25.40 10.28
C GLU A 414 17.67 23.97 10.80
N ILE A 415 18.47 23.79 11.86
CA ILE A 415 18.60 22.51 12.59
C ILE A 415 17.80 22.62 13.87
N ASN A 416 16.79 21.75 14.00
CA ASN A 416 15.95 21.66 15.17
C ASN A 416 16.19 20.34 15.91
N VAL A 417 16.52 20.43 17.21
CA VAL A 417 16.64 19.25 18.09
C VAL A 417 15.25 18.85 18.57
N LYS A 418 14.87 17.61 18.31
CA LYS A 418 13.54 17.07 18.65
C LYS A 418 13.64 15.80 19.46
N ASP A 419 12.83 15.73 20.52
CA ASP A 419 12.51 14.51 21.27
C ASP A 419 11.26 13.82 20.70
N GLY A 420 10.87 12.69 21.29
CA GLY A 420 9.72 11.93 20.83
C GLY A 420 8.40 12.72 20.87
N ILE A 421 8.17 13.54 21.89
CA ILE A 421 6.93 14.33 22.00
C ILE A 421 6.90 15.41 20.91
N ARG A 422 8.01 16.07 20.66
CA ARG A 422 8.10 17.07 19.58
C ARG A 422 7.86 16.46 18.21
N MET A 423 8.36 15.25 17.95
CA MET A 423 8.08 14.54 16.70
C MET A 423 6.58 14.26 16.51
N LEU A 424 5.89 13.80 17.55
CA LEU A 424 4.43 13.62 17.51
C LEU A 424 3.69 14.95 17.31
N ASN A 425 4.15 16.00 17.97
CA ASN A 425 3.54 17.31 17.87
C ASN A 425 3.75 17.96 16.49
N ASP A 426 4.80 17.64 15.77
CA ASP A 426 4.96 18.10 14.38
C ASP A 426 3.81 17.61 13.48
N VAL A 427 3.37 16.36 13.66
CA VAL A 427 2.17 15.86 12.94
C VAL A 427 0.95 16.69 13.32
N ARG A 428 0.74 16.94 14.61
CA ARG A 428 -0.39 17.72 15.13
C ARG A 428 -0.37 19.15 14.61
N PHE A 429 0.78 19.82 14.64
CA PHE A 429 0.96 21.16 14.06
C PHE A 429 0.65 21.18 12.56
N GLY A 430 1.14 20.18 11.82
CA GLY A 430 0.81 20.03 10.40
C GLY A 430 -0.69 19.77 10.14
N ARG A 431 -1.50 19.56 11.18
CA ARG A 431 -2.96 19.38 11.11
C ARG A 431 -3.74 20.49 11.83
N GLY A 432 -3.06 21.58 12.19
CA GLY A 432 -3.64 22.76 12.80
C GLY A 432 -3.81 22.70 14.32
N ILE A 433 -3.42 21.62 14.98
CA ILE A 433 -3.54 21.48 16.44
C ILE A 433 -2.36 22.15 17.12
N THR A 434 -2.62 23.18 17.92
CA THR A 434 -1.60 23.97 18.62
C THR A 434 -1.54 23.67 20.12
N VAL A 435 -2.63 23.17 20.70
CA VAL A 435 -2.70 22.82 22.11
C VAL A 435 -2.61 21.32 22.28
N HIS A 436 -1.64 20.87 23.07
CA HIS A 436 -1.35 19.45 23.30
C HIS A 436 -1.47 19.12 24.80
N GLY A 437 -2.08 17.96 25.09
CA GLY A 437 -2.03 17.36 26.42
C GLY A 437 -0.61 16.92 26.81
N GLN A 438 -0.34 16.85 28.10
CA GLN A 438 0.91 16.28 28.60
C GLN A 438 0.93 14.77 28.35
N ILE A 439 2.11 14.24 28.04
CA ILE A 439 2.40 12.82 27.92
C ILE A 439 3.47 12.51 28.97
N SER A 440 3.13 11.70 29.95
CA SER A 440 3.96 11.47 31.15
C SER A 440 4.60 10.07 31.20
N ASN A 441 4.07 9.14 30.40
CA ASN A 441 4.54 7.76 30.36
C ASN A 441 4.33 7.13 28.97
N VAL A 442 4.85 5.92 28.78
CA VAL A 442 4.79 5.19 27.50
C VAL A 442 3.36 4.84 27.11
N ASP A 443 2.51 4.43 28.06
CA ASP A 443 1.11 4.10 27.76
C ASP A 443 0.34 5.30 27.20
N GLU A 444 0.56 6.49 27.77
CA GLU A 444 -0.04 7.73 27.27
C GLU A 444 0.48 8.11 25.89
N LEU A 445 1.77 7.83 25.59
CA LEU A 445 2.33 8.04 24.25
C LEU A 445 1.68 7.09 23.24
N GLU A 446 1.56 5.81 23.57
CA GLU A 446 0.93 4.82 22.69
C GLU A 446 -0.53 5.20 22.38
N ASP A 447 -1.28 5.61 23.41
CA ASP A 447 -2.66 6.09 23.25
C ASP A 447 -2.71 7.36 22.40
N ALA A 448 -1.75 8.26 22.55
CA ALA A 448 -1.65 9.46 21.75
C ALA A 448 -1.34 9.14 20.29
N ILE A 449 -0.42 8.21 20.01
CA ILE A 449 -0.10 7.75 18.65
C ILE A 449 -1.32 7.05 18.03
N ILE A 450 -2.03 6.17 18.76
CA ILE A 450 -3.24 5.51 18.27
C ILE A 450 -4.33 6.55 17.92
N ARG A 451 -4.53 7.57 18.76
CA ARG A 451 -5.48 8.65 18.46
C ARG A 451 -5.11 9.40 17.18
N GLU A 452 -3.84 9.74 17.00
CA GLU A 452 -3.40 10.39 15.77
C GLU A 452 -3.51 9.45 14.55
N ALA A 453 -3.17 8.18 14.68
CA ALA A 453 -3.35 7.17 13.64
C ALA A 453 -4.82 7.01 13.23
N ARG A 454 -5.75 7.03 14.22
CA ARG A 454 -7.19 6.98 13.95
C ARG A 454 -7.69 8.19 13.15
N ARG A 455 -7.11 9.38 13.36
CA ARG A 455 -7.44 10.61 12.62
C ARG A 455 -6.81 10.66 11.23
N GLU A 456 -5.58 10.17 11.11
CA GLU A 456 -4.77 10.23 9.90
C GLU A 456 -5.21 9.20 8.85
N PHE A 457 -5.48 7.96 9.30
CA PHE A 457 -5.65 6.80 8.42
C PHE A 457 -7.10 6.38 8.20
N ILE A 458 -8.08 7.29 8.36
CA ILE A 458 -9.47 7.00 8.02
C ILE A 458 -9.55 6.55 6.56
N GLY A 459 -10.05 5.35 6.32
CA GLY A 459 -10.18 4.78 4.97
C GLY A 459 -8.89 4.19 4.41
N GLU A 460 -7.81 4.01 5.19
CA GLU A 460 -6.51 3.55 4.69
C GLU A 460 -6.04 2.21 5.27
N GLY A 461 -6.85 1.56 6.12
CA GLY A 461 -6.58 0.22 6.65
C GLY A 461 -5.38 0.11 7.58
N GLN A 462 -4.87 1.23 8.14
CA GLN A 462 -3.67 1.19 8.97
C GLN A 462 -3.95 1.13 10.47
N LEU A 463 -5.10 1.62 10.94
CA LEU A 463 -5.42 1.72 12.36
C LEU A 463 -5.38 0.37 13.09
N PHE A 464 -5.83 -0.71 12.45
CA PHE A 464 -5.80 -2.07 12.99
C PHE A 464 -4.40 -2.49 13.44
N PHE A 465 -3.38 -2.13 12.65
CA PHE A 465 -2.01 -2.52 12.92
C PHE A 465 -1.40 -1.74 14.09
N TYR A 466 -1.86 -0.53 14.39
CA TYR A 466 -1.47 0.21 15.58
C TYR A 466 -2.03 -0.44 16.85
N TYR A 467 -3.30 -0.85 16.84
CA TYR A 467 -3.86 -1.62 17.95
C TYR A 467 -3.10 -2.92 18.19
N LYS A 468 -2.78 -3.63 17.12
CA LYS A 468 -2.03 -4.88 17.17
C LYS A 468 -0.60 -4.68 17.68
N LYS A 469 0.12 -3.66 17.18
CA LYS A 469 1.48 -3.33 17.60
C LYS A 469 1.57 -3.10 19.11
N TYR A 470 0.67 -2.29 19.64
CA TYR A 470 0.67 -1.92 21.05
C TYR A 470 -0.12 -2.88 21.95
N ASN A 471 -0.67 -3.94 21.36
CA ASN A 471 -1.56 -4.90 22.06
C ASN A 471 -2.71 -4.20 22.81
N LYS A 472 -3.30 -3.15 22.21
CA LYS A 472 -4.41 -2.36 22.78
C LYS A 472 -5.69 -2.65 22.02
N LYS A 473 -6.69 -3.20 22.72
CA LYS A 473 -7.98 -3.58 22.13
C LYS A 473 -9.02 -2.48 22.34
N PRO A 474 -9.58 -1.88 21.27
CA PRO A 474 -10.71 -0.97 21.41
C PRO A 474 -11.98 -1.68 21.91
N VAL A 475 -12.07 -3.01 21.70
CA VAL A 475 -13.13 -3.89 22.20
C VAL A 475 -12.53 -5.23 22.64
N ASP A 476 -13.00 -5.82 23.74
CA ASP A 476 -12.45 -7.05 24.33
C ASP A 476 -12.42 -8.24 23.36
N LYS A 477 -13.44 -8.34 22.48
CA LYS A 477 -13.59 -9.41 21.49
C LYS A 477 -12.60 -9.31 20.32
N MET A 478 -11.80 -8.24 20.20
CA MET A 478 -10.89 -8.04 19.06
C MET A 478 -9.92 -9.20 18.89
N VAL A 479 -9.82 -9.70 17.67
CA VAL A 479 -8.87 -10.72 17.24
C VAL A 479 -7.86 -10.09 16.27
N TYR A 480 -6.57 -10.23 16.56
CA TYR A 480 -5.52 -9.50 15.86
C TYR A 480 -5.02 -10.12 14.55
N TYR A 481 -5.56 -11.25 14.12
CA TYR A 481 -5.21 -11.86 12.83
C TYR A 481 -6.35 -12.74 12.31
N PHE A 482 -6.41 -12.90 11.01
CA PHE A 482 -7.36 -13.76 10.32
C PHE A 482 -6.98 -15.23 10.46
N PRO A 483 -7.96 -16.14 10.48
CA PRO A 483 -7.68 -17.57 10.28
C PRO A 483 -7.18 -17.79 8.86
N LEU A 484 -6.44 -18.89 8.66
CA LEU A 484 -6.09 -19.34 7.32
C LEU A 484 -7.35 -19.75 6.56
N PRO A 485 -7.42 -19.54 5.23
CA PRO A 485 -8.49 -20.06 4.40
C PRO A 485 -8.60 -21.61 4.50
N ASP A 486 -9.82 -22.13 4.35
CA ASP A 486 -10.10 -23.56 4.53
C ASP A 486 -9.27 -24.46 3.60
N ASN A 487 -8.94 -24.01 2.38
CA ASN A 487 -8.10 -24.75 1.44
C ASN A 487 -6.63 -24.84 1.86
N GLU A 488 -6.14 -23.92 2.70
CA GLU A 488 -4.78 -23.93 3.25
C GLU A 488 -4.63 -24.85 4.46
N LEU A 489 -5.74 -25.27 5.07
CA LEU A 489 -5.74 -26.17 6.24
C LEU A 489 -5.58 -27.66 5.87
N ILE A 490 -5.56 -27.99 4.58
CA ILE A 490 -5.54 -29.37 4.06
C ILE A 490 -4.10 -29.85 3.78
N HIS A 491 -3.11 -28.98 3.94
CA HIS A 491 -1.67 -29.24 3.73
C HIS A 491 -0.89 -29.15 5.05
#